data_268abc2ad28fc30f5484502187f39a90
#
_entry.id   268abc2ad28fc30f5484502187f39a90
#
_cell.length_a   1.000
_cell.length_b   1.000
_cell.length_c   1.000
_cell.angle_alpha   90.00
_cell.angle_beta   90.00
_cell.angle_gamma   90.00
#
_symmetry.space_group_name_H-M   'P 1'
#
loop_
_entity.id
_entity.type
_entity.pdbx_description
1 polymer ?
#
loop_
_entity_poly.entity_id
_entity_poly.type
_entity_poly.pdbx_seq_one_letter_code
_entity_poly.pdbx_strand_id
1 'polypeptide(L)'
;MNRTCPACSARLDQRAQTCPRCGANLAGGGANEATGAGAVDRAVRNTAVAAHLSTFAGLVVPFGSVIGPLAVWLTRRDRDPFIDDAGREALNFGISIAIYGAVVLVATLMLVGIPLLVVGVIAWVVLASLAAVKASQGQAYRYPLTMRLVR
;
A
#
# COMPACT_ATOMS: atom_id res chain seq x y z
N MET A 1 43.45 -3.64 4.14
CA MET A 1 42.32 -2.95 4.84
C MET A 1 41.18 -3.97 4.96
N ASN A 2 40.72 -4.27 6.17
CA ASN A 2 39.66 -5.23 6.40
C ASN A 2 38.30 -4.55 6.11
N ARG A 3 37.54 -5.06 5.14
CA ARG A 3 36.14 -4.62 4.91
C ARG A 3 35.24 -5.28 5.95
N THR A 4 34.27 -4.53 6.47
CA THR A 4 33.21 -5.06 7.32
C THR A 4 31.89 -5.04 6.57
N CYS A 5 31.06 -6.05 6.79
CA CYS A 5 29.74 -6.12 6.19
C CYS A 5 28.83 -4.99 6.74
N PRO A 6 28.20 -4.17 5.89
CA PRO A 6 27.31 -3.09 6.36
C PRO A 6 26.05 -3.59 7.04
N ALA A 7 25.62 -4.83 6.74
CA ALA A 7 24.38 -5.40 7.28
C ALA A 7 24.56 -6.13 8.63
N CYS A 8 25.74 -6.71 8.92
CA CYS A 8 25.94 -7.52 10.14
C CYS A 8 27.31 -7.31 10.81
N SER A 9 28.09 -6.34 10.36
CA SER A 9 29.43 -5.98 10.88
C SER A 9 30.45 -7.14 10.89
N ALA A 10 30.20 -8.25 10.20
CA ALA A 10 31.15 -9.36 10.09
C ALA A 10 32.36 -8.94 9.25
N ARG A 11 33.55 -9.41 9.62
CA ARG A 11 34.77 -9.21 8.82
C ARG A 11 34.64 -9.96 7.49
N LEU A 12 34.97 -9.30 6.40
CA LEU A 12 34.82 -9.80 5.03
C LEU A 12 36.22 -9.92 4.38
N ASP A 13 36.37 -10.95 3.55
CA ASP A 13 37.46 -11.00 2.57
C ASP A 13 37.25 -9.91 1.51
N GLN A 14 38.36 -9.32 1.02
CA GLN A 14 38.31 -8.24 0.01
C GLN A 14 37.65 -8.67 -1.30
N ARG A 15 37.59 -9.96 -1.61
CA ARG A 15 36.99 -10.53 -2.83
C ARG A 15 35.58 -11.11 -2.62
N ALA A 16 35.04 -11.08 -1.40
CA ALA A 16 33.73 -11.64 -1.12
C ALA A 16 32.64 -10.81 -1.83
N GLN A 17 31.90 -11.45 -2.72
CA GLN A 17 30.75 -10.87 -3.41
C GLN A 17 29.46 -11.01 -2.59
N THR A 18 29.44 -11.94 -1.66
CA THR A 18 28.32 -12.15 -0.72
C THR A 18 28.87 -12.35 0.69
N CYS A 19 28.16 -11.83 1.68
CA CYS A 19 28.53 -12.01 3.08
C CYS A 19 28.24 -13.46 3.53
N PRO A 20 29.24 -14.24 4.00
CA PRO A 20 29.03 -15.63 4.42
C PRO A 20 28.20 -15.75 5.70
N ARG A 21 28.00 -14.64 6.44
CA ARG A 21 27.27 -14.63 7.72
C ARG A 21 25.79 -14.24 7.57
N CYS A 22 25.45 -13.32 6.66
CA CYS A 22 24.08 -12.81 6.51
C CYS A 22 23.54 -12.88 5.07
N GLY A 23 24.34 -13.39 4.10
CA GLY A 23 23.92 -13.52 2.70
C GLY A 23 23.83 -12.21 1.92
N ALA A 24 24.18 -11.06 2.50
CA ALA A 24 24.10 -9.75 1.83
C ALA A 24 25.02 -9.72 0.59
N ASN A 25 24.50 -9.27 -0.57
CA ASN A 25 25.28 -9.10 -1.79
C ASN A 25 26.18 -7.87 -1.67
N LEU A 26 27.49 -8.03 -1.91
CA LEU A 26 28.53 -7.02 -1.77
C LEU A 26 29.12 -6.59 -3.13
N ALA A 27 28.67 -7.21 -4.23
CA ALA A 27 29.24 -7.01 -5.57
C ALA A 27 28.81 -5.69 -6.25
N GLY A 28 27.87 -4.94 -5.70
CA GLY A 28 27.40 -3.65 -6.20
C GLY A 28 28.06 -2.48 -5.47
N GLY A 29 29.27 -2.08 -5.84
CA GLY A 29 29.93 -0.86 -5.37
C GLY A 29 29.28 0.43 -5.91
N GLY A 30 27.99 0.65 -5.63
CA GLY A 30 27.25 1.88 -5.88
C GLY A 30 26.67 2.40 -4.57
N ALA A 31 27.11 3.56 -4.13
CA ALA A 31 26.79 4.19 -2.84
C ALA A 31 25.32 4.64 -2.70
N ASN A 32 24.32 3.79 -3.02
CA ASN A 32 22.89 4.13 -2.85
C ASN A 32 21.98 2.96 -2.44
N GLU A 33 22.50 1.82 -1.99
CA GLU A 33 21.65 0.71 -1.48
C GLU A 33 22.10 0.21 -0.12
N ALA A 34 22.05 1.08 0.88
CA ALA A 34 21.87 0.66 2.25
C ALA A 34 20.36 0.40 2.51
N THR A 35 19.74 -0.40 1.65
CA THR A 35 18.45 -1.01 1.96
C THR A 35 18.73 -2.37 2.56
N GLY A 36 18.69 -2.42 3.89
CA GLY A 36 18.66 -3.68 4.62
C GLY A 36 17.57 -4.59 4.05
N ALA A 37 17.81 -5.89 4.07
CA ALA A 37 16.82 -6.90 3.71
C ALA A 37 15.48 -6.59 4.38
N GLY A 38 14.50 -6.09 3.62
CA GLY A 38 13.18 -5.71 4.12
C GLY A 38 12.71 -4.29 3.82
N ALA A 39 13.56 -3.38 3.34
CA ALA A 39 13.10 -2.03 2.98
C ALA A 39 12.47 -2.02 1.58
N VAL A 40 11.17 -1.71 1.54
CA VAL A 40 10.41 -1.56 0.29
C VAL A 40 10.95 -0.36 -0.51
N ASP A 41 11.24 -0.54 -1.81
CA ASP A 41 11.74 0.51 -2.68
C ASP A 41 10.78 1.72 -2.75
N ARG A 42 11.33 2.92 -2.93
CA ARG A 42 10.56 4.16 -3.02
C ARG A 42 9.51 4.12 -4.14
N ALA A 43 9.87 3.58 -5.30
CA ALA A 43 8.94 3.47 -6.44
C ALA A 43 7.78 2.53 -6.11
N VAL A 44 8.05 1.43 -5.40
CA VAL A 44 7.06 0.46 -4.93
C VAL A 44 6.12 1.12 -3.91
N ARG A 45 6.68 1.83 -2.91
CA ARG A 45 5.88 2.58 -1.93
C ARG A 45 4.98 3.63 -2.58
N ASN A 46 5.51 4.40 -3.53
CA ASN A 46 4.73 5.42 -4.24
C ASN A 46 3.57 4.80 -5.02
N THR A 47 3.77 3.64 -5.63
CA THR A 47 2.70 2.92 -6.33
C THR A 47 1.62 2.42 -5.35
N ALA A 48 2.01 1.89 -4.20
CA ALA A 48 1.07 1.47 -3.16
C ALA A 48 0.29 2.68 -2.58
N VAL A 49 0.95 3.80 -2.35
CA VAL A 49 0.30 5.08 -1.98
C VAL A 49 -0.74 5.48 -3.02
N ALA A 50 -0.38 5.42 -4.31
CA ALA A 50 -1.29 5.76 -5.41
C ALA A 50 -2.52 4.84 -5.43
N ALA A 51 -2.38 3.54 -5.13
CA ALA A 51 -3.50 2.62 -5.05
C ALA A 51 -4.50 3.05 -3.96
N HIS A 52 -4.04 3.43 -2.78
CA HIS A 52 -4.91 3.89 -1.69
C HIS A 52 -5.55 5.26 -1.98
N LEU A 53 -4.77 6.22 -2.51
CA LEU A 53 -5.29 7.56 -2.83
C LEU A 53 -6.26 7.55 -4.02
N SER A 54 -6.13 6.60 -4.95
CA SER A 54 -7.03 6.47 -6.09
C SER A 54 -8.49 6.14 -5.70
N THR A 55 -8.72 5.67 -4.47
CA THR A 55 -10.09 5.49 -3.95
C THR A 55 -10.86 6.80 -3.89
N PHE A 56 -10.17 7.95 -3.74
CA PHE A 56 -10.80 9.28 -3.74
C PHE A 56 -11.42 9.67 -5.10
N ALA A 57 -11.09 8.96 -6.18
CA ALA A 57 -11.78 9.13 -7.45
C ALA A 57 -13.31 8.92 -7.33
N GLY A 58 -13.77 8.17 -6.32
CA GLY A 58 -15.17 7.99 -5.98
C GLY A 58 -15.91 9.27 -5.56
N LEU A 59 -15.19 10.33 -5.19
CA LEU A 59 -15.79 11.64 -4.89
C LEU A 59 -16.22 12.40 -6.14
N VAL A 60 -15.61 12.09 -7.29
CA VAL A 60 -15.83 12.81 -8.56
C VAL A 60 -16.63 11.96 -9.55
N VAL A 61 -16.36 10.65 -9.59
CA VAL A 61 -16.95 9.73 -10.56
C VAL A 61 -17.66 8.58 -9.82
N PRO A 62 -18.91 8.24 -10.16
CA PRO A 62 -19.57 7.05 -9.63
C PRO A 62 -18.69 5.81 -9.83
N PHE A 63 -18.58 4.98 -8.80
CA PHE A 63 -17.70 3.81 -8.77
C PHE A 63 -16.19 4.10 -8.88
N GLY A 64 -15.75 5.36 -8.89
CA GLY A 64 -14.36 5.76 -8.94
C GLY A 64 -13.52 5.18 -7.78
N SER A 65 -14.16 4.95 -6.62
CA SER A 65 -13.50 4.27 -5.47
C SER A 65 -13.10 2.83 -5.76
N VAL A 66 -13.69 2.19 -6.76
CA VAL A 66 -13.35 0.83 -7.22
C VAL A 66 -12.44 0.88 -8.45
N ILE A 67 -12.79 1.73 -9.44
CA ILE A 67 -12.08 1.83 -10.72
C ILE A 67 -10.65 2.34 -10.50
N GLY A 68 -10.46 3.32 -9.61
CA GLY A 68 -9.15 3.89 -9.31
C GLY A 68 -8.13 2.84 -8.83
N PRO A 69 -8.39 2.17 -7.68
CA PRO A 69 -7.49 1.12 -7.19
C PRO A 69 -7.35 -0.05 -8.16
N LEU A 70 -8.43 -0.44 -8.86
CA LEU A 70 -8.41 -1.50 -9.85
C LEU A 70 -7.42 -1.20 -10.98
N ALA A 71 -7.45 0.02 -11.52
CA ALA A 71 -6.54 0.44 -12.59
C ALA A 71 -5.07 0.40 -12.14
N VAL A 72 -4.77 0.92 -10.93
CA VAL A 72 -3.41 0.88 -10.37
C VAL A 72 -2.98 -0.56 -10.14
N TRP A 73 -3.84 -1.39 -9.55
CA TRP A 73 -3.54 -2.79 -9.26
C TRP A 73 -3.27 -3.59 -10.54
N LEU A 74 -4.17 -3.56 -11.52
CA LEU A 74 -4.02 -4.33 -12.77
C LEU A 74 -2.77 -3.95 -13.56
N THR A 75 -2.33 -2.69 -13.52
CA THR A 75 -1.17 -2.22 -14.27
C THR A 75 0.17 -2.47 -13.58
N ARG A 76 0.15 -2.75 -12.26
CA ARG A 76 1.38 -2.76 -11.45
C ARG A 76 1.55 -3.98 -10.53
N ARG A 77 0.52 -4.84 -10.36
CA ARG A 77 0.53 -5.98 -9.43
C ARG A 77 1.69 -6.96 -9.63
N ASP A 78 2.10 -7.15 -10.88
CA ASP A 78 3.14 -8.14 -11.23
C ASP A 78 4.57 -7.64 -10.95
N ARG A 79 4.73 -6.39 -10.47
CA ARG A 79 6.04 -5.78 -10.25
C ARG A 79 6.62 -6.09 -8.87
N ASP A 80 5.79 -6.20 -7.86
CA ASP A 80 6.22 -6.40 -6.49
C ASP A 80 5.05 -6.93 -5.63
N PRO A 81 5.28 -7.93 -4.74
CA PRO A 81 4.25 -8.47 -3.85
C PRO A 81 3.61 -7.42 -2.93
N PHE A 82 4.35 -6.38 -2.54
CA PHE A 82 3.83 -5.29 -1.72
C PHE A 82 2.80 -4.44 -2.48
N ILE A 83 3.02 -4.21 -3.80
CA ILE A 83 2.05 -3.52 -4.67
C ILE A 83 0.79 -4.36 -4.84
N ASP A 84 0.95 -5.67 -5.02
CA ASP A 84 -0.18 -6.59 -5.16
C ASP A 84 -1.04 -6.62 -3.89
N ASP A 85 -0.43 -6.73 -2.71
CA ASP A 85 -1.14 -6.71 -1.43
C ASP A 85 -1.84 -5.37 -1.17
N ALA A 86 -1.15 -4.25 -1.35
CA ALA A 86 -1.71 -2.91 -1.18
C ALA A 86 -2.85 -2.63 -2.17
N GLY A 87 -2.72 -3.07 -3.42
CA GLY A 87 -3.73 -2.91 -4.46
C GLY A 87 -5.01 -3.70 -4.16
N ARG A 88 -4.88 -4.95 -3.72
CA ARG A 88 -6.03 -5.78 -3.29
C ARG A 88 -6.74 -5.17 -2.09
N GLU A 89 -6.00 -4.69 -1.11
CA GLU A 89 -6.57 -4.08 0.08
C GLU A 89 -7.31 -2.78 -0.27
N ALA A 90 -6.73 -1.91 -1.11
CA ALA A 90 -7.37 -0.69 -1.59
C ALA A 90 -8.64 -0.98 -2.43
N LEU A 91 -8.60 -2.02 -3.27
CA LEU A 91 -9.74 -2.46 -4.06
C LEU A 91 -10.88 -2.99 -3.18
N ASN A 92 -10.58 -3.88 -2.23
CA ASN A 92 -11.56 -4.40 -1.27
C ASN A 92 -12.21 -3.26 -0.46
N PHE A 93 -11.41 -2.29 -0.02
CA PHE A 93 -11.91 -1.09 0.64
C PHE A 93 -12.82 -0.28 -0.27
N GLY A 94 -12.44 -0.03 -1.53
CA GLY A 94 -13.24 0.69 -2.51
C GLY A 94 -14.59 0.02 -2.77
N ILE A 95 -14.61 -1.31 -2.89
CA ILE A 95 -15.86 -2.09 -3.03
C ILE A 95 -16.73 -1.96 -1.78
N SER A 96 -16.12 -2.07 -0.59
CA SER A 96 -16.85 -1.93 0.68
C SER A 96 -17.49 -0.55 0.80
N ILE A 97 -16.76 0.51 0.45
CA ILE A 97 -17.28 1.90 0.40
C ILE A 97 -18.44 2.03 -0.58
N ALA A 98 -18.36 1.41 -1.76
CA ALA A 98 -19.44 1.46 -2.75
C ALA A 98 -20.71 0.78 -2.21
N ILE A 99 -20.59 -0.37 -1.56
CA ILE A 99 -21.72 -1.10 -0.95
C ILE A 99 -22.33 -0.29 0.19
N TYR A 100 -21.51 0.18 1.14
CA TYR A 100 -22.00 0.99 2.27
C TYR A 100 -22.60 2.30 1.79
N GLY A 101 -21.99 2.95 0.78
CA GLY A 101 -22.52 4.16 0.16
C GLY A 101 -23.89 3.95 -0.45
N ALA A 102 -24.14 2.82 -1.14
CA ALA A 102 -25.44 2.48 -1.68
C ALA A 102 -26.50 2.29 -0.57
N VAL A 103 -26.15 1.60 0.51
CA VAL A 103 -27.05 1.42 1.68
C VAL A 103 -27.36 2.77 2.34
N VAL A 104 -26.34 3.61 2.56
CA VAL A 104 -26.51 4.95 3.16
C VAL A 104 -27.34 5.86 2.25
N LEU A 105 -27.18 5.76 0.92
CA LEU A 105 -27.98 6.52 -0.04
C LEU A 105 -29.48 6.19 0.09
N VAL A 106 -29.81 4.89 0.19
CA VAL A 106 -31.20 4.46 0.44
C VAL A 106 -31.70 4.97 1.79
N ALA A 107 -30.88 4.86 2.85
CA ALA A 107 -31.23 5.37 4.18
C ALA A 107 -31.39 6.90 4.23
N THR A 108 -30.75 7.64 3.32
CA THR A 108 -30.90 9.11 3.21
C THR A 108 -32.32 9.51 2.82
N LEU A 109 -33.02 8.68 2.03
CA LEU A 109 -34.42 8.89 1.71
C LEU A 109 -35.33 8.86 2.96
N MET A 110 -34.90 8.21 4.04
CA MET A 110 -35.57 8.16 5.34
C MET A 110 -35.05 9.22 6.33
N LEU A 111 -34.33 10.22 5.87
CA LEU A 111 -33.70 11.30 6.66
C LEU A 111 -32.65 10.86 7.70
N VAL A 112 -32.57 9.56 7.98
CA VAL A 112 -31.58 8.97 8.91
C VAL A 112 -30.18 8.85 8.27
N GLY A 113 -30.12 8.76 6.94
CA GLY A 113 -28.89 8.57 6.19
C GLY A 113 -27.95 9.79 6.18
N ILE A 114 -28.46 11.01 6.38
CA ILE A 114 -27.62 12.22 6.31
C ILE A 114 -26.48 12.21 7.34
N PRO A 115 -26.71 12.01 8.66
CA PRO A 115 -25.61 11.93 9.61
C PRO A 115 -24.69 10.73 9.36
N LEU A 116 -25.21 9.59 8.91
CA LEU A 116 -24.42 8.42 8.54
C LEU A 116 -23.52 8.70 7.34
N LEU A 117 -24.00 9.46 6.35
CA LEU A 117 -23.22 9.87 5.19
C LEU A 117 -22.02 10.73 5.61
N VAL A 118 -22.22 11.71 6.48
CA VAL A 118 -21.14 12.59 6.98
C VAL A 118 -20.10 11.76 7.72
N VAL A 119 -20.50 10.91 8.65
CA VAL A 119 -19.58 10.04 9.40
C VAL A 119 -18.86 9.07 8.45
N GLY A 120 -19.54 8.50 7.49
CA GLY A 120 -18.99 7.59 6.50
C GLY A 120 -17.91 8.24 5.61
N VAL A 121 -18.16 9.45 5.14
CA VAL A 121 -17.19 10.21 4.33
C VAL A 121 -15.95 10.56 5.15
N ILE A 122 -16.11 11.00 6.40
CA ILE A 122 -14.99 11.29 7.30
C ILE A 122 -14.16 10.02 7.53
N ALA A 123 -14.82 8.91 7.88
CA ALA A 123 -14.14 7.63 8.09
C ALA A 123 -13.37 7.17 6.84
N TRP A 124 -13.98 7.28 5.65
CA TRP A 124 -13.33 6.97 4.40
C TRP A 124 -12.07 7.78 4.17
N VAL A 125 -12.15 9.12 4.28
CA VAL A 125 -10.99 10.02 4.09
C VAL A 125 -9.87 9.67 5.07
N VAL A 126 -10.20 9.49 6.35
CA VAL A 126 -9.22 9.17 7.39
C VAL A 126 -8.54 7.83 7.11
N LEU A 127 -9.31 6.77 6.84
CA LEU A 127 -8.76 5.44 6.62
C LEU A 127 -7.91 5.36 5.36
N ALA A 128 -8.36 5.96 4.24
CA ALA A 128 -7.58 5.99 3.01
C ALA A 128 -6.27 6.79 3.17
N SER A 129 -6.31 7.91 3.90
CA SER A 129 -5.11 8.69 4.21
C SER A 129 -4.14 7.93 5.11
N LEU A 130 -4.63 7.26 6.15
CA LEU A 130 -3.80 6.41 7.02
C LEU A 130 -3.14 5.27 6.24
N ALA A 131 -3.88 4.62 5.35
CA ALA A 131 -3.33 3.57 4.51
C ALA A 131 -2.24 4.10 3.57
N ALA A 132 -2.45 5.27 2.95
CA ALA A 132 -1.46 5.92 2.11
C ALA A 132 -0.19 6.28 2.90
N VAL A 133 -0.32 6.81 4.12
CA VAL A 133 0.82 7.09 5.01
C VAL A 133 1.57 5.81 5.39
N LYS A 134 0.86 4.75 5.76
CA LYS A 134 1.49 3.46 6.07
C LYS A 134 2.22 2.87 4.84
N ALA A 135 1.59 2.93 3.67
CA ALA A 135 2.21 2.49 2.42
C ALA A 135 3.46 3.31 2.07
N SER A 136 3.48 4.62 2.33
CA SER A 136 4.66 5.47 2.14
C SER A 136 5.83 5.11 3.08
N GLN A 137 5.52 4.49 4.23
CA GLN A 137 6.50 3.96 5.18
C GLN A 137 6.94 2.52 4.84
N GLY A 138 6.41 1.92 3.77
CA GLY A 138 6.66 0.53 3.40
C GLY A 138 5.96 -0.49 4.30
N GLN A 139 4.92 -0.07 5.02
CA GLN A 139 4.14 -0.92 5.92
C GLN A 139 2.83 -1.32 5.25
N ALA A 140 2.50 -2.61 5.26
CA ALA A 140 1.19 -3.09 4.83
C ALA A 140 0.11 -2.60 5.80
N TYR A 141 -1.00 -2.09 5.26
CA TYR A 141 -2.14 -1.63 6.05
C TYR A 141 -3.35 -2.49 5.76
N ARG A 142 -4.05 -2.91 6.79
CA ARG A 142 -5.30 -3.66 6.71
C ARG A 142 -6.44 -2.81 7.21
N TYR A 143 -7.40 -2.56 6.32
CA TYR A 143 -8.57 -1.78 6.68
C TYR A 143 -9.48 -2.53 7.65
N PRO A 144 -9.96 -1.90 8.71
CA PRO A 144 -11.04 -2.46 9.53
C PRO A 144 -12.35 -2.48 8.72
N LEU A 145 -13.24 -3.43 9.02
CA LEU A 145 -14.59 -3.54 8.43
C LEU A 145 -14.62 -3.67 6.89
N THR A 146 -13.54 -4.14 6.28
CA THR A 146 -13.46 -4.33 4.83
C THR A 146 -13.89 -5.77 4.46
N MET A 147 -14.79 -5.87 3.48
CA MET A 147 -15.13 -7.15 2.87
C MET A 147 -13.99 -7.58 1.95
N ARG A 148 -13.34 -8.70 2.27
CA ARG A 148 -12.23 -9.24 1.46
C ARG A 148 -12.77 -10.11 0.33
N LEU A 149 -13.18 -9.49 -0.75
CA LEU A 149 -13.74 -10.13 -1.93
C LEU A 149 -12.64 -10.55 -2.91
N VAL A 150 -11.55 -9.78 -2.96
CA VAL A 150 -10.38 -10.06 -3.80
C VAL A 150 -9.27 -10.65 -2.90
N ARG A 151 -8.84 -11.89 -3.21
CA ARG A 151 -7.81 -12.65 -2.49
C ARG A 151 -6.57 -12.85 -3.35
#